data_2a8576b19c2a8eafb3ae86c244e31147
#
_entry.id   2a8576b19c2a8eafb3ae86c244e31147
#
_cell.length_a   1.000
_cell.length_b   1.000
_cell.length_c   1.000
_cell.angle_alpha   90.00
_cell.angle_beta   90.00
_cell.angle_gamma   90.00
#
_symmetry.space_group_name_H-M   'P 1'
#
loop_
_entity.id
_entity.type
_entity.pdbx_description
1 polymer ?
#
loop_
_entity_poly.entity_id
_entity_poly.type
_entity_poly.pdbx_seq_one_letter_code
_entity_poly.pdbx_strand_id
1 'polypeptide(L)'
;MIRKYDKKNRYISMFNPDTGFYMRSGILDEYGKDTCVDPFMSSFPELIDVGIMQTCVCAKQCNVDCYQKAIDRTGENMSVENFKRILEECKGKCFQFALGGAGDVDTHENFEEILSLCREYDIVPNFTTSGIAMTKEKAEICKEYCGAVAVSEHFAPYTDRAIDMLLEAGVKTNIHYVLSSRTIQDATAKLMLDGFKDGINAVVFLLYKPVGLGRVENVINANDPRVIDFFRAVDNFNGKHKIGFDSCTVPALINFTEKINPDSFDTCEGGRWSMYITSDMKALPCSFDNQDMKWAYDISNDTIQHAWDSEVFEDFRNHFRNSCPECKKRNQCMGGCPIRSEIVLCDKERINNG
;
A
#
# COMPACT_ATOMS: atom_id res chain seq x y z
N MET A 1 -9.82 4.99 19.35
CA MET A 1 -10.50 5.29 18.05
C MET A 1 -10.41 6.79 17.79
N ILE A 2 -9.70 7.19 16.73
CA ILE A 2 -9.59 8.58 16.26
C ILE A 2 -10.70 8.78 15.23
N ARG A 3 -11.42 9.89 15.31
CA ARG A 3 -12.48 10.25 14.36
C ARG A 3 -12.18 11.64 13.79
N LYS A 4 -12.22 11.76 12.47
CA LYS A 4 -12.03 13.04 11.75
C LYS A 4 -13.24 13.31 10.87
N TYR A 5 -13.65 14.56 10.78
CA TYR A 5 -14.67 15.02 9.85
C TYR A 5 -14.02 15.90 8.78
N ASP A 6 -14.05 15.43 7.55
CA ASP A 6 -13.64 16.23 6.38
C ASP A 6 -14.78 17.17 6.00
N LYS A 7 -14.59 18.46 6.30
CA LYS A 7 -15.63 19.48 6.03
C LYS A 7 -15.82 19.77 4.54
N LYS A 8 -14.74 19.70 3.73
CA LYS A 8 -14.77 19.99 2.29
C LYS A 8 -15.53 18.90 1.54
N ASN A 9 -15.24 17.63 1.87
CA ASN A 9 -15.82 16.46 1.19
C ASN A 9 -16.96 15.82 1.99
N ARG A 10 -17.32 16.37 3.18
CA ARG A 10 -18.47 16.02 4.00
C ARG A 10 -18.56 14.52 4.38
N TYR A 11 -17.46 13.92 4.80
CA TYR A 11 -17.43 12.54 5.27
C TYR A 11 -16.70 12.40 6.60
N ILE A 12 -16.84 11.24 7.22
CA ILE A 12 -16.14 10.90 8.46
C ILE A 12 -15.17 9.76 8.19
N SER A 13 -13.93 9.92 8.61
CA SER A 13 -12.97 8.82 8.72
C SER A 13 -12.72 8.43 10.17
N MET A 14 -12.53 7.15 10.42
CA MET A 14 -12.24 6.59 11.73
C MET A 14 -11.05 5.65 11.65
N PHE A 15 -10.13 5.79 12.58
CA PHE A 15 -8.93 4.99 12.68
C PHE A 15 -8.67 4.55 14.13
N ASN A 16 -8.35 3.28 14.31
CA ASN A 16 -7.91 2.75 15.59
C ASN A 16 -6.39 2.48 15.54
N PRO A 17 -5.56 3.29 16.23
CA PRO A 17 -4.11 3.14 16.19
C PRO A 17 -3.61 1.82 16.79
N ASP A 18 -4.40 1.17 17.68
CA ASP A 18 -4.01 -0.08 18.34
C ASP A 18 -4.25 -1.30 17.45
N THR A 19 -5.38 -1.29 16.70
CA THR A 19 -5.78 -2.41 15.85
C THR A 19 -5.43 -2.23 14.39
N GLY A 20 -5.22 -0.98 13.93
CA GLY A 20 -5.08 -0.61 12.53
C GLY A 20 -6.42 -0.60 11.78
N PHE A 21 -7.55 -0.80 12.50
CA PHE A 21 -8.87 -0.72 11.86
C PHE A 21 -9.12 0.70 11.35
N TYR A 22 -9.53 0.77 10.09
CA TYR A 22 -9.82 2.01 9.40
C TYR A 22 -11.12 1.91 8.61
N MET A 23 -11.93 2.96 8.62
CA MET A 23 -13.14 3.06 7.82
C MET A 23 -13.47 4.50 7.46
N ARG A 24 -14.19 4.69 6.37
CA ARG A 24 -14.78 5.95 5.92
C ARG A 24 -16.29 5.80 5.77
N SER A 25 -17.03 6.86 6.08
CA SER A 25 -18.44 6.97 5.66
C SER A 25 -18.51 7.40 4.19
N GLY A 26 -19.66 7.26 3.57
CA GLY A 26 -20.02 8.04 2.38
C GLY A 26 -20.17 9.54 2.71
N ILE A 27 -20.53 10.32 1.68
CA ILE A 27 -20.87 11.75 1.86
C ILE A 27 -22.04 11.86 2.84
N LEU A 28 -21.92 12.74 3.82
CA LEU A 28 -23.03 13.05 4.73
C LEU A 28 -23.99 14.06 4.10
N ASP A 29 -25.28 13.82 4.25
CA ASP A 29 -26.32 14.78 3.86
C ASP A 29 -26.38 15.98 4.83
N GLU A 30 -27.33 16.88 4.64
CA GLU A 30 -27.52 18.07 5.48
C GLU A 30 -27.93 17.75 6.92
N TYR A 31 -28.44 16.56 7.17
CA TYR A 31 -28.80 16.04 8.52
C TYR A 31 -27.66 15.22 9.16
N GLY A 32 -26.52 15.08 8.49
CA GLY A 32 -25.38 14.27 8.96
C GLY A 32 -25.55 12.77 8.80
N LYS A 33 -26.51 12.33 7.96
CA LYS A 33 -26.73 10.91 7.64
C LYS A 33 -25.84 10.49 6.48
N ASP A 34 -25.27 9.31 6.58
CA ASP A 34 -24.47 8.68 5.53
C ASP A 34 -25.33 8.35 4.30
N THR A 35 -24.93 8.86 3.14
CA THR A 35 -25.61 8.60 1.86
C THR A 35 -25.07 7.38 1.14
N CYS A 36 -24.03 6.73 1.64
CA CYS A 36 -23.27 5.66 0.97
C CYS A 36 -22.66 6.07 -0.39
N VAL A 37 -22.56 7.37 -0.67
CA VAL A 37 -21.92 7.90 -1.87
C VAL A 37 -20.45 8.14 -1.57
N ASP A 38 -19.54 7.55 -2.37
CA ASP A 38 -18.09 7.74 -2.23
C ASP A 38 -17.74 9.24 -2.29
N PRO A 39 -17.08 9.83 -1.28
CA PRO A 39 -16.62 11.22 -1.29
C PRO A 39 -15.50 11.48 -2.30
N PHE A 40 -15.02 10.46 -2.96
CA PHE A 40 -14.01 10.44 -4.00
C PHE A 40 -12.58 10.71 -3.49
N MET A 41 -12.37 11.70 -2.64
CA MET A 41 -11.05 12.04 -2.10
C MET A 41 -11.15 12.76 -0.76
N SER A 42 -10.06 12.75 -0.01
CA SER A 42 -9.88 13.57 1.20
C SER A 42 -9.39 14.98 0.87
N SER A 43 -9.58 15.91 1.79
CA SER A 43 -9.01 17.27 1.70
C SER A 43 -7.49 17.31 1.91
N PHE A 44 -6.92 16.26 2.50
CA PHE A 44 -5.49 16.05 2.75
C PHE A 44 -5.25 14.54 2.83
N PRO A 45 -4.09 14.00 2.41
CA PRO A 45 -3.86 12.56 2.47
C PRO A 45 -4.00 12.01 3.90
N GLU A 46 -4.75 10.92 4.05
CA GLU A 46 -4.98 10.24 5.33
C GLU A 46 -3.88 9.24 5.66
N LEU A 47 -3.20 8.74 4.63
CA LEU A 47 -2.01 7.92 4.68
C LEU A 47 -0.94 8.50 3.75
N ILE A 48 0.31 8.53 4.20
CA ILE A 48 1.44 8.87 3.33
C ILE A 48 2.43 7.72 3.33
N ASP A 49 2.77 7.26 2.13
CA ASP A 49 3.93 6.42 1.90
C ASP A 49 5.16 7.33 1.86
N VAL A 50 6.11 7.15 2.78
CA VAL A 50 7.32 7.96 2.84
C VAL A 50 8.54 7.12 2.47
N GLY A 51 9.14 7.41 1.33
CA GLY A 51 10.36 6.77 0.85
C GLY A 51 11.59 7.34 1.55
N ILE A 52 11.81 6.95 2.81
CA ILE A 52 12.97 7.41 3.59
C ILE A 52 14.29 6.82 3.11
N MET A 53 14.23 5.65 2.43
CA MET A 53 15.42 4.95 1.94
C MET A 53 15.73 5.31 0.49
N GLN A 54 16.90 5.88 0.24
CA GLN A 54 17.39 6.17 -1.12
C GLN A 54 18.21 5.04 -1.69
N THR A 55 18.89 4.26 -0.83
CA THR A 55 19.75 3.17 -1.23
C THR A 55 19.37 1.85 -0.57
N CYS A 56 19.84 0.72 -1.12
CA CYS A 56 19.61 -0.61 -0.56
C CYS A 56 20.93 -1.33 -0.35
N VAL A 57 21.17 -1.79 0.86
CA VAL A 57 22.39 -2.54 1.24
C VAL A 57 22.54 -3.86 0.48
N CYS A 58 21.45 -4.44 0.02
CA CYS A 58 21.41 -5.72 -0.67
C CYS A 58 21.30 -5.60 -2.20
N ALA A 59 21.24 -4.38 -2.77
CA ALA A 59 20.89 -4.16 -4.18
C ALA A 59 21.75 -4.97 -5.16
N LYS A 60 23.07 -5.07 -4.91
CA LYS A 60 24.02 -5.78 -5.81
C LYS A 60 23.88 -7.31 -5.77
N GLN A 61 23.29 -7.86 -4.71
CA GLN A 61 23.15 -9.31 -4.51
C GLN A 61 21.69 -9.76 -4.64
N CYS A 62 20.77 -8.80 -4.79
CA CYS A 62 19.34 -9.04 -4.85
C CYS A 62 18.93 -9.53 -6.25
N ASN A 63 18.13 -10.58 -6.30
CA ASN A 63 17.57 -11.13 -7.54
C ASN A 63 16.06 -10.84 -7.70
N VAL A 64 15.52 -9.97 -6.87
CA VAL A 64 14.11 -9.55 -6.92
C VAL A 64 13.92 -8.52 -8.04
N ASP A 65 12.81 -8.61 -8.74
CA ASP A 65 12.35 -7.61 -9.72
C ASP A 65 11.96 -6.30 -8.98
N CYS A 66 12.95 -5.57 -8.48
CA CYS A 66 12.77 -4.42 -7.62
C CYS A 66 12.13 -3.23 -8.35
N TYR A 67 10.92 -2.84 -7.94
CA TYR A 67 10.20 -1.71 -8.54
C TYR A 67 10.89 -0.36 -8.28
N GLN A 68 11.68 -0.25 -7.22
CA GLN A 68 12.47 0.94 -6.90
C GLN A 68 13.76 1.04 -7.72
N LYS A 69 14.14 -0.05 -8.43
CA LYS A 69 15.41 -0.11 -9.18
C LYS A 69 16.63 0.25 -8.32
N ALA A 70 16.66 -0.27 -7.11
CA ALA A 70 17.61 0.12 -6.07
C ALA A 70 19.08 -0.04 -6.47
N ILE A 71 19.39 -0.93 -7.44
CA ILE A 71 20.76 -1.15 -7.93
C ILE A 71 21.36 0.08 -8.63
N ASP A 72 20.51 0.93 -9.20
CA ASP A 72 20.94 2.14 -9.93
C ASP A 72 20.84 3.39 -9.04
N ARG A 73 20.34 3.28 -7.82
CA ARG A 73 20.15 4.43 -6.94
C ARG A 73 21.40 4.75 -6.15
N THR A 74 21.67 6.04 -6.06
CA THR A 74 22.77 6.64 -5.29
C THR A 74 22.24 7.83 -4.51
N GLY A 75 22.98 8.31 -3.53
CA GLY A 75 22.61 9.45 -2.69
C GLY A 75 22.37 9.05 -1.25
N GLU A 76 21.85 10.00 -0.48
CA GLU A 76 21.61 9.87 0.95
C GLU A 76 20.14 9.51 1.21
N ASN A 77 19.91 8.79 2.30
CA ASN A 77 18.56 8.55 2.84
C ASN A 77 17.94 9.89 3.28
N MET A 78 16.64 9.90 3.49
CA MET A 78 15.94 11.12 3.93
C MET A 78 16.50 11.58 5.29
N SER A 79 16.88 12.84 5.38
CA SER A 79 17.35 13.41 6.64
C SER A 79 16.20 13.51 7.66
N VAL A 80 16.53 13.43 8.95
CA VAL A 80 15.57 13.63 10.05
C VAL A 80 14.90 15.01 9.95
N GLU A 81 15.60 16.02 9.46
CA GLU A 81 15.05 17.37 9.27
C GLU A 81 13.93 17.37 8.21
N ASN A 82 14.16 16.78 7.04
CA ASN A 82 13.13 16.64 6.01
C ASN A 82 11.95 15.81 6.50
N PHE A 83 12.24 14.75 7.25
CA PHE A 83 11.19 13.90 7.82
C PHE A 83 10.34 14.65 8.84
N LYS A 84 10.94 15.43 9.73
CA LYS A 84 10.22 16.31 10.69
C LYS A 84 9.33 17.32 9.98
N ARG A 85 9.79 17.91 8.87
CA ARG A 85 9.00 18.84 8.07
C ARG A 85 7.73 18.18 7.52
N ILE A 86 7.83 16.93 7.04
CA ILE A 86 6.66 16.16 6.60
C ILE A 86 5.71 15.91 7.79
N LEU A 87 6.24 15.50 8.95
CA LEU A 87 5.43 15.23 10.14
C LEU A 87 4.68 16.48 10.62
N GLU A 88 5.32 17.64 10.62
CA GLU A 88 4.71 18.92 11.01
C GLU A 88 3.49 19.26 10.16
N GLU A 89 3.59 19.08 8.84
CA GLU A 89 2.46 19.30 7.93
C GLU A 89 1.32 18.27 8.10
N CYS A 90 1.66 17.03 8.51
CA CYS A 90 0.73 15.92 8.66
C CYS A 90 0.03 15.86 10.01
N LYS A 91 0.58 16.55 11.04
CA LYS A 91 0.03 16.51 12.41
C LYS A 91 -1.45 16.84 12.44
N GLY A 92 -2.24 15.94 13.04
CA GLY A 92 -3.68 16.08 13.14
C GLY A 92 -4.46 15.83 11.83
N LYS A 93 -3.77 15.65 10.68
CA LYS A 93 -4.37 15.42 9.36
C LYS A 93 -4.21 13.96 8.91
N CYS A 94 -3.01 13.41 8.95
CA CYS A 94 -2.72 12.00 8.66
C CYS A 94 -3.03 11.09 9.85
N PHE A 95 -3.27 9.81 9.59
CA PHE A 95 -3.41 8.77 10.63
C PHE A 95 -2.14 7.94 10.76
N GLN A 96 -1.51 7.63 9.65
CA GLN A 96 -0.41 6.68 9.59
C GLN A 96 0.55 6.97 8.44
N PHE A 97 1.79 6.55 8.60
CA PHE A 97 2.78 6.50 7.55
C PHE A 97 3.11 5.06 7.20
N ALA A 98 3.29 4.79 5.90
CA ALA A 98 3.93 3.59 5.41
C ALA A 98 5.35 3.96 4.97
N LEU A 99 6.34 3.59 5.79
CA LEU A 99 7.73 3.90 5.54
C LEU A 99 8.35 2.88 4.57
N GLY A 100 9.18 3.35 3.66
CA GLY A 100 9.77 2.51 2.62
C GLY A 100 10.87 3.22 1.83
N GLY A 101 10.89 2.99 0.51
CA GLY A 101 11.85 3.54 -0.42
C GLY A 101 12.64 2.47 -1.15
N ALA A 102 13.88 2.78 -1.52
CA ALA A 102 14.72 1.86 -2.28
C ALA A 102 15.29 0.70 -1.47
N GLY A 103 15.36 0.81 -0.14
CA GLY A 103 15.89 -0.20 0.77
C GLY A 103 14.97 -0.49 1.96
N ASP A 104 15.39 -1.43 2.78
CA ASP A 104 14.70 -1.80 4.02
C ASP A 104 14.82 -0.67 5.05
N VAL A 105 13.69 -0.26 5.61
CA VAL A 105 13.59 0.84 6.59
C VAL A 105 14.42 0.58 7.85
N ASP A 106 14.52 -0.67 8.27
CA ASP A 106 15.33 -1.08 9.42
C ASP A 106 16.85 -1.03 9.17
N THR A 107 17.28 -0.54 7.99
CA THR A 107 18.69 -0.20 7.69
C THR A 107 18.98 1.29 7.69
N HIS A 108 17.98 2.13 7.96
CA HIS A 108 18.18 3.57 8.07
C HIS A 108 19.03 3.93 9.29
N GLU A 109 19.97 4.86 9.14
CA GLU A 109 20.90 5.29 10.19
C GLU A 109 20.20 5.88 11.43
N ASN A 110 19.03 6.49 11.25
CA ASN A 110 18.21 7.06 12.30
C ASN A 110 16.90 6.29 12.51
N PHE A 111 16.92 4.95 12.36
CA PHE A 111 15.73 4.10 12.36
C PHE A 111 14.81 4.33 13.56
N GLU A 112 15.37 4.25 14.79
CA GLU A 112 14.59 4.44 16.03
C GLU A 112 14.04 5.87 16.14
N GLU A 113 14.87 6.89 15.86
CA GLU A 113 14.46 8.30 15.92
C GLU A 113 13.28 8.58 14.97
N ILE A 114 13.31 8.07 13.75
CA ILE A 114 12.23 8.24 12.76
C ILE A 114 10.93 7.63 13.27
N LEU A 115 10.97 6.43 13.85
CA LEU A 115 9.78 5.77 14.37
C LEU A 115 9.21 6.48 15.59
N SER A 116 10.07 6.92 16.53
CA SER A 116 9.64 7.66 17.73
C SER A 116 9.01 9.00 17.35
N LEU A 117 9.61 9.73 16.42
CA LEU A 117 9.07 11.00 15.91
C LEU A 117 7.65 10.84 15.34
N CYS A 118 7.35 9.77 14.61
CA CYS A 118 5.98 9.54 14.15
C CYS A 118 4.99 9.57 15.33
N ARG A 119 5.32 8.90 16.44
CA ARG A 119 4.46 8.87 17.64
C ARG A 119 4.34 10.21 18.35
N GLU A 120 5.40 11.01 18.38
CA GLU A 120 5.37 12.36 18.93
C GLU A 120 4.42 13.29 18.15
N TYR A 121 4.20 12.99 16.87
CA TYR A 121 3.26 13.71 16.00
C TYR A 121 1.89 13.05 15.88
N ASP A 122 1.58 12.05 16.72
CA ASP A 122 0.32 11.28 16.72
C ASP A 122 0.07 10.51 15.39
N ILE A 123 1.13 10.09 14.70
CA ILE A 123 1.10 9.33 13.47
C ILE A 123 1.60 7.90 13.74
N VAL A 124 0.89 6.90 13.23
CA VAL A 124 1.30 5.50 13.39
C VAL A 124 2.26 5.10 12.28
N PRO A 125 3.55 4.78 12.58
CA PRO A 125 4.47 4.25 11.57
C PRO A 125 4.21 2.76 11.33
N ASN A 126 4.23 2.39 10.04
CA ASN A 126 4.26 1.02 9.56
C ASN A 126 5.35 0.93 8.50
N PHE A 127 5.94 -0.23 8.30
CA PHE A 127 6.91 -0.42 7.22
C PHE A 127 6.98 -1.86 6.73
N THR A 128 7.66 -2.03 5.58
CA THR A 128 7.96 -3.33 5.00
C THR A 128 9.47 -3.55 4.99
N THR A 129 9.91 -4.75 5.37
CA THR A 129 11.31 -5.20 5.33
C THR A 129 11.44 -6.51 4.55
N SER A 130 12.62 -6.76 3.98
CA SER A 130 12.99 -8.09 3.49
C SER A 130 13.37 -9.06 4.63
N GLY A 131 13.61 -8.53 5.82
CA GLY A 131 14.05 -9.26 7.01
C GLY A 131 15.56 -9.52 7.10
N ILE A 132 16.32 -9.14 6.08
CA ILE A 132 17.77 -9.42 6.05
C ILE A 132 18.51 -8.74 7.22
N ALA A 133 18.14 -7.49 7.53
CA ALA A 133 18.80 -6.69 8.56
C ALA A 133 18.07 -6.71 9.91
N MET A 134 16.97 -7.45 10.04
CA MET A 134 16.20 -7.53 11.28
C MET A 134 17.01 -8.20 12.40
N THR A 135 16.99 -7.57 13.58
CA THR A 135 17.58 -8.09 14.81
C THR A 135 16.56 -8.05 15.95
N LYS A 136 16.86 -8.71 17.08
CA LYS A 136 15.98 -8.67 18.26
C LYS A 136 15.81 -7.26 18.81
N GLU A 137 16.88 -6.48 18.84
CA GLU A 137 16.87 -5.09 19.28
C GLU A 137 15.95 -4.23 18.40
N LYS A 138 16.02 -4.41 17.07
CA LYS A 138 15.13 -3.72 16.14
C LYS A 138 13.68 -4.18 16.27
N ALA A 139 13.44 -5.45 16.55
CA ALA A 139 12.10 -5.95 16.81
C ALA A 139 11.48 -5.33 18.07
N GLU A 140 12.26 -5.10 19.13
CA GLU A 140 11.80 -4.38 20.32
C GLU A 140 11.46 -2.91 20.01
N ILE A 141 12.28 -2.22 19.21
CA ILE A 141 11.98 -0.87 18.71
C ILE A 141 10.66 -0.87 17.91
N CYS A 142 10.46 -1.86 17.03
CA CYS A 142 9.21 -2.00 16.29
C CYS A 142 8.01 -2.22 17.22
N LYS A 143 8.17 -3.00 18.29
CA LYS A 143 7.13 -3.24 19.30
C LYS A 143 6.70 -1.94 19.98
N GLU A 144 7.64 -1.06 20.26
CA GLU A 144 7.37 0.20 20.96
C GLU A 144 6.63 1.18 20.05
N TYR A 145 7.08 1.31 18.79
CA TYR A 145 6.62 2.41 17.92
C TYR A 145 5.69 1.99 16.79
N CYS A 146 5.83 0.80 16.20
CA CYS A 146 5.09 0.46 14.99
C CYS A 146 3.65 0.04 15.25
N GLY A 147 2.77 0.37 14.31
CA GLY A 147 1.42 -0.20 14.26
C GLY A 147 1.44 -1.64 13.76
N ALA A 148 2.22 -1.88 12.70
CA ALA A 148 2.51 -3.20 12.13
C ALA A 148 3.82 -3.17 11.34
N VAL A 149 4.45 -4.34 11.21
CA VAL A 149 5.60 -4.56 10.31
C VAL A 149 5.23 -5.66 9.33
N ALA A 150 5.45 -5.41 8.04
CA ALA A 150 5.31 -6.44 7.02
C ALA A 150 6.67 -7.00 6.62
N VAL A 151 6.75 -8.32 6.44
CA VAL A 151 7.93 -8.98 5.92
C VAL A 151 7.64 -9.49 4.52
N SER A 152 8.46 -9.11 3.53
CA SER A 152 8.32 -9.57 2.15
C SER A 152 8.79 -11.00 2.01
N GLU A 153 7.97 -11.87 1.43
CA GLU A 153 8.31 -13.28 1.20
C GLU A 153 9.22 -13.45 -0.03
N HIS A 154 10.49 -13.02 0.11
CA HIS A 154 11.48 -13.06 -0.97
C HIS A 154 12.71 -13.92 -0.67
N PHE A 155 13.14 -13.98 0.61
CA PHE A 155 14.41 -14.57 1.01
C PHE A 155 14.20 -15.54 2.18
N ALA A 156 13.61 -16.70 1.91
CA ALA A 156 13.09 -17.63 2.90
C ALA A 156 13.86 -17.74 4.24
N PRO A 157 15.20 -17.93 4.29
CA PRO A 157 15.87 -18.06 5.59
C PRO A 157 15.86 -16.76 6.41
N TYR A 158 15.93 -15.60 5.75
CA TYR A 158 15.92 -14.29 6.42
C TYR A 158 14.50 -13.87 6.78
N THR A 159 13.56 -14.10 5.86
CA THR A 159 12.13 -13.84 6.06
C THR A 159 11.61 -14.58 7.29
N ASP A 160 11.84 -15.90 7.37
CA ASP A 160 11.37 -16.72 8.50
C ASP A 160 11.95 -16.27 9.82
N ARG A 161 13.25 -15.99 9.85
CA ARG A 161 13.94 -15.49 11.05
C ARG A 161 13.42 -14.14 11.51
N ALA A 162 13.18 -13.21 10.56
CA ALA A 162 12.65 -11.89 10.88
C ALA A 162 11.23 -11.97 11.45
N ILE A 163 10.37 -12.82 10.86
CA ILE A 163 9.03 -13.07 11.37
C ILE A 163 9.10 -13.63 12.79
N ASP A 164 9.99 -14.60 13.07
CA ASP A 164 10.15 -15.16 14.42
C ASP A 164 10.55 -14.08 15.44
N MET A 165 11.55 -13.25 15.12
CA MET A 165 11.98 -12.17 16.02
C MET A 165 10.87 -11.15 16.28
N LEU A 166 10.12 -10.75 15.25
CA LEU A 166 9.00 -9.81 15.39
C LEU A 166 7.86 -10.40 16.21
N LEU A 167 7.52 -11.68 16.02
CA LEU A 167 6.49 -12.38 16.80
C LEU A 167 6.92 -12.58 18.25
N GLU A 168 8.19 -12.96 18.50
CA GLU A 168 8.75 -13.09 19.86
C GLU A 168 8.67 -11.76 20.62
N ALA A 169 8.96 -10.63 19.97
CA ALA A 169 8.80 -9.29 20.52
C ALA A 169 7.33 -8.87 20.69
N GLY A 170 6.38 -9.59 20.10
CA GLY A 170 4.95 -9.27 20.12
C GLY A 170 4.55 -8.15 19.16
N VAL A 171 5.28 -7.98 18.07
CA VAL A 171 4.96 -7.04 16.98
C VAL A 171 3.82 -7.62 16.13
N LYS A 172 2.86 -6.78 15.76
CA LYS A 172 1.85 -7.15 14.77
C LYS A 172 2.54 -7.33 13.40
N THR A 173 2.73 -8.57 12.99
CA THR A 173 3.53 -8.95 11.83
C THR A 173 2.63 -9.42 10.69
N ASN A 174 2.82 -8.83 9.51
CA ASN A 174 2.16 -9.26 8.28
C ASN A 174 3.18 -9.90 7.33
N ILE A 175 2.70 -10.72 6.41
CA ILE A 175 3.47 -11.17 5.25
C ILE A 175 3.00 -10.38 4.03
N HIS A 176 3.92 -9.81 3.27
CA HIS A 176 3.67 -9.31 1.92
C HIS A 176 4.07 -10.35 0.89
N TYR A 177 3.07 -10.84 0.15
CA TYR A 177 3.23 -11.85 -0.88
C TYR A 177 2.96 -11.26 -2.26
N VAL A 178 3.99 -11.21 -3.11
CA VAL A 178 3.82 -10.65 -4.47
C VAL A 178 3.16 -11.67 -5.37
N LEU A 179 1.99 -11.32 -5.90
CA LEU A 179 1.20 -12.13 -6.81
C LEU A 179 1.58 -11.83 -8.26
N SER A 180 2.25 -12.78 -8.91
CA SER A 180 2.78 -12.70 -10.27
C SER A 180 2.49 -13.97 -11.06
N SER A 181 2.79 -13.99 -12.37
CA SER A 181 2.69 -15.21 -13.19
C SER A 181 3.58 -16.35 -12.67
N ARG A 182 4.61 -16.04 -11.88
CA ARG A 182 5.52 -17.03 -11.27
C ARG A 182 5.04 -17.57 -9.93
N THR A 183 4.27 -16.79 -9.18
CA THR A 183 3.93 -17.09 -7.78
C THR A 183 2.47 -17.47 -7.56
N ILE A 184 1.59 -17.23 -8.54
CA ILE A 184 0.14 -17.43 -8.39
C ILE A 184 -0.24 -18.88 -8.05
N GLN A 185 0.48 -19.86 -8.56
CA GLN A 185 0.21 -21.28 -8.26
C GLN A 185 0.58 -21.62 -6.81
N ASP A 186 1.74 -21.14 -6.33
CA ASP A 186 2.14 -21.31 -4.93
C ASP A 186 1.20 -20.57 -3.99
N ALA A 187 0.82 -19.33 -4.34
CA ALA A 187 -0.19 -18.56 -3.60
C ALA A 187 -1.52 -19.32 -3.47
N THR A 188 -1.99 -19.94 -4.55
CA THR A 188 -3.21 -20.76 -4.56
C THR A 188 -3.08 -21.96 -3.63
N ALA A 189 -1.95 -22.67 -3.71
CA ALA A 189 -1.69 -23.83 -2.84
C ALA A 189 -1.63 -23.42 -1.37
N LYS A 190 -0.95 -22.32 -1.05
CA LYS A 190 -0.88 -21.76 0.32
C LYS A 190 -2.27 -21.39 0.86
N LEU A 191 -3.13 -20.78 0.05
CA LEU A 191 -4.52 -20.51 0.45
C LEU A 191 -5.30 -21.79 0.71
N MET A 192 -5.22 -22.78 -0.19
CA MET A 192 -5.96 -24.03 -0.03
C MET A 192 -5.55 -24.84 1.19
N LEU A 193 -4.29 -24.73 1.61
CA LEU A 193 -3.71 -25.48 2.73
C LEU A 193 -3.60 -24.67 4.02
N ASP A 194 -3.98 -23.38 4.00
CA ASP A 194 -3.66 -22.41 5.06
C ASP A 194 -2.16 -22.47 5.45
N GLY A 195 -1.31 -22.57 4.40
CA GLY A 195 0.12 -22.86 4.50
C GLY A 195 0.98 -21.62 4.84
N PHE A 196 0.51 -20.77 5.75
CA PHE A 196 1.21 -19.59 6.24
C PHE A 196 1.76 -19.81 7.64
N LYS A 197 2.77 -19.01 8.03
CA LYS A 197 3.41 -19.13 9.32
C LYS A 197 2.44 -18.76 10.45
N ASP A 198 2.43 -19.58 11.50
CA ASP A 198 1.59 -19.36 12.68
C ASP A 198 1.96 -18.07 13.41
N GLY A 199 0.95 -17.40 13.97
CA GLY A 199 1.11 -16.19 14.77
C GLY A 199 1.13 -14.88 13.98
N ILE A 200 1.25 -14.89 12.65
CA ILE A 200 1.15 -13.67 11.85
C ILE A 200 -0.24 -13.07 11.94
N ASN A 201 -0.32 -11.74 11.81
CA ASN A 201 -1.59 -11.03 11.82
C ASN A 201 -2.36 -11.18 10.51
N ALA A 202 -1.69 -11.07 9.36
CA ALA A 202 -2.31 -11.19 8.04
C ALA A 202 -1.28 -11.54 6.96
N VAL A 203 -1.78 -12.11 5.85
CA VAL A 203 -1.07 -12.19 4.57
C VAL A 203 -1.70 -11.20 3.61
N VAL A 204 -0.90 -10.29 3.05
CA VAL A 204 -1.35 -9.29 2.08
C VAL A 204 -0.78 -9.64 0.72
N PHE A 205 -1.65 -9.98 -0.22
CA PHE A 205 -1.28 -10.22 -1.60
C PHE A 205 -1.13 -8.89 -2.34
N LEU A 206 0.07 -8.67 -2.87
CA LEU A 206 0.43 -7.48 -3.64
C LEU A 206 0.49 -7.84 -5.13
N LEU A 207 -0.35 -7.23 -5.93
CA LEU A 207 -0.31 -7.48 -7.37
C LEU A 207 1.03 -7.00 -7.96
N TYR A 208 1.70 -7.87 -8.71
CA TYR A 208 2.97 -7.56 -9.35
C TYR A 208 2.83 -6.43 -10.38
N LYS A 209 3.79 -5.49 -10.39
CA LYS A 209 3.82 -4.36 -11.30
C LYS A 209 5.14 -4.35 -12.08
N PRO A 210 5.11 -4.21 -13.42
CA PRO A 210 6.31 -4.16 -14.25
C PRO A 210 6.94 -2.76 -14.23
N VAL A 211 7.43 -2.34 -13.05
CA VAL A 211 8.09 -1.06 -12.80
C VAL A 211 9.51 -1.29 -12.32
N GLY A 212 10.42 -0.39 -12.62
CA GLY A 212 11.84 -0.50 -12.24
C GLY A 212 12.52 -1.67 -12.95
N LEU A 213 12.90 -2.71 -12.20
CA LEU A 213 13.45 -3.96 -12.76
C LEU A 213 12.33 -4.97 -13.11
N GLY A 214 11.08 -4.62 -12.85
CA GLY A 214 9.94 -5.47 -13.15
C GLY A 214 9.76 -5.71 -14.65
N ARG A 215 9.32 -6.92 -15.01
CA ARG A 215 9.20 -7.39 -16.40
C ARG A 215 7.75 -7.68 -16.74
N VAL A 216 7.31 -7.30 -17.94
CA VAL A 216 5.93 -7.48 -18.39
C VAL A 216 5.53 -8.97 -18.44
N GLU A 217 6.46 -9.86 -18.76
CA GLU A 217 6.20 -11.33 -18.78
C GLU A 217 5.84 -11.91 -17.40
N ASN A 218 6.12 -11.19 -16.31
CA ASN A 218 5.75 -11.61 -14.96
C ASN A 218 4.38 -11.09 -14.52
N VAL A 219 3.74 -10.24 -15.32
CA VAL A 219 2.38 -9.76 -15.09
C VAL A 219 1.39 -10.89 -15.26
N ILE A 220 0.39 -10.97 -14.40
CA ILE A 220 -0.71 -11.91 -14.55
C ILE A 220 -1.70 -11.33 -15.56
N ASN A 221 -2.13 -12.15 -16.50
CA ASN A 221 -3.16 -11.78 -17.47
C ASN A 221 -4.55 -12.19 -16.95
N ALA A 222 -5.57 -11.37 -17.17
CA ALA A 222 -6.95 -11.67 -16.77
C ALA A 222 -7.51 -12.96 -17.40
N ASN A 223 -7.01 -13.35 -18.58
CA ASN A 223 -7.40 -14.58 -19.28
C ASN A 223 -6.60 -15.83 -18.83
N ASP A 224 -5.66 -15.68 -17.91
CA ASP A 224 -4.92 -16.82 -17.35
C ASP A 224 -5.85 -17.65 -16.46
N PRO A 225 -6.06 -18.95 -16.75
CA PRO A 225 -6.96 -19.79 -15.95
C PRO A 225 -6.56 -19.87 -14.47
N ARG A 226 -5.27 -19.68 -14.15
CA ARG A 226 -4.77 -19.66 -12.77
C ARG A 226 -5.34 -18.50 -11.96
N VAL A 227 -5.75 -17.40 -12.60
CA VAL A 227 -6.44 -16.27 -11.94
C VAL A 227 -7.78 -16.74 -11.37
N ILE A 228 -8.54 -17.49 -12.16
CA ILE A 228 -9.84 -18.03 -11.74
C ILE A 228 -9.65 -18.98 -10.54
N ASP A 229 -8.64 -19.86 -10.63
CA ASP A 229 -8.37 -20.82 -9.55
C ASP A 229 -7.92 -20.12 -8.26
N PHE A 230 -7.08 -19.08 -8.37
CA PHE A 230 -6.65 -18.28 -7.23
C PHE A 230 -7.83 -17.58 -6.55
N PHE A 231 -8.66 -16.84 -7.28
CA PHE A 231 -9.80 -16.12 -6.70
C PHE A 231 -10.91 -17.06 -6.21
N ARG A 232 -11.05 -18.24 -6.81
CA ARG A 232 -11.89 -19.30 -6.26
C ARG A 232 -11.35 -19.81 -4.91
N ALA A 233 -10.02 -19.96 -4.77
CA ALA A 233 -9.42 -20.31 -3.48
C ALA A 233 -9.63 -19.19 -2.45
N VAL A 234 -9.54 -17.92 -2.84
CA VAL A 234 -9.86 -16.75 -2.01
C VAL A 234 -11.31 -16.80 -1.51
N ASP A 235 -12.29 -17.02 -2.41
CA ASP A 235 -13.71 -17.11 -2.05
C ASP A 235 -14.04 -18.27 -1.09
N ASN A 236 -13.26 -19.34 -1.13
CA ASN A 236 -13.46 -20.53 -0.31
C ASN A 236 -12.49 -20.59 0.88
N PHE A 237 -11.65 -19.57 1.06
CA PHE A 237 -10.71 -19.54 2.17
C PHE A 237 -11.44 -19.50 3.50
N ASN A 238 -11.17 -20.48 4.35
CA ASN A 238 -11.72 -20.60 5.70
C ASN A 238 -10.63 -20.92 6.73
N GLY A 239 -9.37 -20.63 6.37
CA GLY A 239 -8.22 -20.81 7.25
C GLY A 239 -8.24 -19.84 8.45
N LYS A 240 -7.28 -20.02 9.34
CA LYS A 240 -7.13 -19.21 10.57
C LYS A 240 -6.52 -17.83 10.32
N HIS A 241 -5.77 -17.67 9.19
CA HIS A 241 -5.10 -16.43 8.88
C HIS A 241 -6.04 -15.43 8.24
N LYS A 242 -5.81 -14.15 8.49
CA LYS A 242 -6.46 -13.08 7.71
C LYS A 242 -5.76 -12.95 6.38
N ILE A 243 -6.51 -12.77 5.31
CA ILE A 243 -5.99 -12.45 3.99
C ILE A 243 -6.44 -11.05 3.59
N GLY A 244 -5.57 -10.33 2.90
CA GLY A 244 -5.81 -8.98 2.39
C GLY A 244 -5.16 -8.81 1.02
N PHE A 245 -5.46 -7.69 0.38
CA PHE A 245 -5.00 -7.36 -0.96
C PHE A 245 -4.60 -5.89 -1.02
N ASP A 246 -3.64 -5.58 -1.90
CA ASP A 246 -3.42 -4.18 -2.27
C ASP A 246 -4.57 -3.67 -3.14
N SER A 247 -4.78 -2.35 -3.15
CA SER A 247 -5.87 -1.72 -3.92
C SER A 247 -5.75 -1.95 -5.43
N CYS A 248 -4.57 -2.32 -5.95
CA CYS A 248 -4.38 -2.68 -7.35
C CYS A 248 -5.07 -3.99 -7.72
N THR A 249 -5.35 -4.86 -6.74
CA THR A 249 -6.06 -6.14 -6.93
C THR A 249 -7.59 -5.97 -6.95
N VAL A 250 -8.12 -4.81 -6.55
CA VAL A 250 -9.58 -4.57 -6.48
C VAL A 250 -10.32 -4.86 -7.78
N PRO A 251 -9.82 -4.51 -8.99
CA PRO A 251 -10.47 -4.93 -10.24
C PRO A 251 -10.67 -6.44 -10.33
N ALA A 252 -9.70 -7.23 -9.86
CA ALA A 252 -9.82 -8.68 -9.85
C ALA A 252 -10.84 -9.17 -8.81
N LEU A 253 -10.83 -8.62 -7.59
CA LEU A 253 -11.81 -8.96 -6.57
C LEU A 253 -13.24 -8.75 -7.10
N ILE A 254 -13.50 -7.60 -7.74
CA ILE A 254 -14.80 -7.30 -8.34
C ILE A 254 -15.20 -8.27 -9.46
N ASN A 255 -14.25 -8.78 -10.24
CA ASN A 255 -14.53 -9.57 -11.43
C ASN A 255 -14.47 -11.08 -11.22
N PHE A 256 -13.69 -11.56 -10.26
CA PHE A 256 -13.39 -12.98 -10.09
C PHE A 256 -13.83 -13.56 -8.73
N THR A 257 -14.38 -12.75 -7.81
CA THR A 257 -14.94 -13.24 -6.54
C THR A 257 -16.45 -13.03 -6.48
N GLU A 258 -17.14 -13.91 -5.72
CA GLU A 258 -18.60 -13.88 -5.54
C GLU A 258 -19.00 -13.70 -4.06
N LYS A 259 -18.11 -14.08 -3.13
CA LYS A 259 -18.41 -14.13 -1.69
C LYS A 259 -17.84 -12.97 -0.90
N ILE A 260 -16.88 -12.23 -1.45
CA ILE A 260 -16.28 -11.08 -0.77
C ILE A 260 -17.28 -9.91 -0.82
N ASN A 261 -17.54 -9.34 0.37
CA ASN A 261 -18.39 -8.15 0.45
C ASN A 261 -17.68 -6.95 -0.21
N PRO A 262 -18.29 -6.31 -1.23
CA PRO A 262 -17.71 -5.11 -1.86
C PRO A 262 -17.44 -3.96 -0.90
N ASP A 263 -18.13 -3.86 0.23
CA ASP A 263 -17.91 -2.83 1.25
C ASP A 263 -16.62 -3.07 2.08
N SER A 264 -15.94 -4.22 1.89
CA SER A 264 -14.71 -4.56 2.61
C SER A 264 -13.43 -4.08 1.94
N PHE A 265 -13.50 -3.47 0.78
CA PHE A 265 -12.34 -2.96 0.05
C PHE A 265 -12.64 -1.64 -0.66
N ASP A 266 -11.62 -0.84 -0.83
CA ASP A 266 -11.64 0.39 -1.61
C ASP A 266 -10.81 0.23 -2.89
N THR A 267 -11.22 0.91 -3.95
CA THR A 267 -10.41 1.04 -5.17
C THR A 267 -9.13 1.84 -4.90
N CYS A 268 -8.30 2.02 -5.93
CA CYS A 268 -6.99 2.67 -5.82
C CYS A 268 -7.05 3.95 -4.98
N GLU A 269 -6.24 4.02 -3.93
CA GLU A 269 -6.18 5.13 -2.99
C GLU A 269 -5.23 6.25 -3.43
N GLY A 270 -4.33 5.96 -4.37
CA GLY A 270 -3.34 6.91 -4.86
C GLY A 270 -3.95 8.22 -5.34
N GLY A 271 -3.44 9.34 -4.85
CA GLY A 271 -3.94 10.68 -5.14
C GLY A 271 -5.35 10.99 -4.61
N ARG A 272 -6.06 10.03 -4.02
CA ARG A 272 -7.41 10.18 -3.45
C ARG A 272 -7.40 10.19 -1.92
N TRP A 273 -6.72 9.26 -1.31
CA TRP A 273 -6.62 9.05 0.14
C TRP A 273 -5.18 8.98 0.60
N SER A 274 -4.28 8.59 -0.29
CA SER A 274 -2.86 8.45 -0.03
C SER A 274 -2.00 9.14 -1.07
N MET A 275 -0.75 9.40 -0.71
CA MET A 275 0.30 9.86 -1.61
C MET A 275 1.64 9.24 -1.23
N TYR A 276 2.62 9.34 -2.12
CA TYR A 276 3.99 8.94 -1.88
C TYR A 276 4.90 10.16 -1.85
N ILE A 277 5.85 10.20 -0.91
CA ILE A 277 6.89 11.23 -0.84
C ILE A 277 8.25 10.54 -0.94
N THR A 278 9.08 10.96 -1.89
CA THR A 278 10.43 10.44 -2.08
C THR A 278 11.43 11.02 -1.07
N SER A 279 12.59 10.38 -0.90
CA SER A 279 13.67 10.87 -0.02
C SER A 279 14.22 12.25 -0.40
N ASP A 280 14.08 12.64 -1.67
CA ASP A 280 14.44 13.95 -2.21
C ASP A 280 13.26 14.94 -2.30
N MET A 281 12.23 14.73 -1.48
CA MET A 281 11.09 15.64 -1.28
C MET A 281 10.24 15.89 -2.54
N LYS A 282 9.96 14.84 -3.31
CA LYS A 282 8.97 14.88 -4.38
C LYS A 282 7.71 14.14 -3.96
N ALA A 283 6.57 14.78 -4.09
CA ALA A 283 5.25 14.20 -3.86
C ALA A 283 4.73 13.57 -5.16
N LEU A 284 4.23 12.34 -5.06
CA LEU A 284 3.65 11.56 -6.16
C LEU A 284 2.30 10.97 -5.72
N PRO A 285 1.33 10.82 -6.60
CA PRO A 285 0.08 10.14 -6.26
C PRO A 285 0.26 8.67 -5.86
N CYS A 286 1.31 8.01 -6.34
CA CYS A 286 1.60 6.60 -6.08
C CYS A 286 3.09 6.31 -6.19
N SER A 287 3.62 5.42 -5.34
CA SER A 287 5.03 5.01 -5.35
C SER A 287 5.48 4.30 -6.63
N PHE A 288 4.56 3.82 -7.46
CA PHE A 288 4.88 3.19 -8.74
C PHE A 288 5.08 4.18 -9.90
N ASP A 289 4.88 5.49 -9.69
CA ASP A 289 5.30 6.55 -10.63
C ASP A 289 6.76 6.98 -10.41
N ASN A 290 7.50 6.34 -9.52
CA ASN A 290 8.84 6.71 -9.08
C ASN A 290 9.95 6.61 -10.14
N GLN A 291 9.68 6.00 -11.29
CA GLN A 291 10.63 5.91 -12.40
C GLN A 291 10.35 6.98 -13.45
N ASP A 292 9.09 7.13 -13.83
CA ASP A 292 8.65 8.05 -14.89
C ASP A 292 8.45 9.47 -14.35
N MET A 293 8.15 9.61 -13.04
CA MET A 293 7.91 10.89 -12.34
C MET A 293 6.89 11.79 -13.06
N LYS A 294 5.92 11.18 -13.76
CA LYS A 294 4.95 11.88 -14.59
C LYS A 294 4.09 12.86 -13.79
N TRP A 295 3.71 12.44 -12.57
CA TRP A 295 2.86 13.22 -11.68
C TRP A 295 3.63 13.73 -10.45
N ALA A 296 4.94 13.94 -10.58
CA ALA A 296 5.74 14.45 -9.48
C ALA A 296 5.53 15.94 -9.25
N TYR A 297 5.43 16.32 -7.99
CA TYR A 297 5.40 17.70 -7.51
C TYR A 297 6.53 17.92 -6.51
N ASP A 298 7.37 18.93 -6.73
CA ASP A 298 8.51 19.22 -5.85
C ASP A 298 8.05 19.99 -4.61
N ILE A 299 8.15 19.37 -3.43
CA ILE A 299 7.82 19.97 -2.15
C ILE A 299 9.06 20.41 -1.36
N SER A 300 10.25 20.47 -1.97
CA SER A 300 11.47 20.91 -1.27
C SER A 300 11.34 22.30 -0.67
N ASN A 301 10.64 23.20 -1.36
CA ASN A 301 10.34 24.57 -0.91
C ASN A 301 8.84 24.88 -0.92
N ASP A 302 8.00 23.85 -0.92
CA ASP A 302 6.55 23.99 -0.95
C ASP A 302 5.88 23.00 0.01
N THR A 303 4.55 22.96 0.07
CA THR A 303 3.79 22.19 1.04
C THR A 303 3.16 20.94 0.42
N ILE A 304 2.90 19.94 1.27
CA ILE A 304 2.13 18.75 0.93
C ILE A 304 0.71 19.14 0.45
N GLN A 305 0.10 20.17 1.07
CA GLN A 305 -1.22 20.63 0.67
C GLN A 305 -1.22 21.18 -0.75
N HIS A 306 -0.22 21.97 -1.15
CA HIS A 306 -0.12 22.47 -2.51
C HIS A 306 0.07 21.35 -3.54
N ALA A 307 0.91 20.35 -3.22
CA ALA A 307 1.04 19.16 -4.05
C ALA A 307 -0.31 18.42 -4.19
N TRP A 308 -1.03 18.25 -3.08
CA TRP A 308 -2.33 17.56 -3.05
C TRP A 308 -3.40 18.24 -3.89
N ASP A 309 -3.47 19.58 -3.85
CA ASP A 309 -4.43 20.39 -4.59
C ASP A 309 -3.92 20.79 -6.00
N SER A 310 -2.74 20.34 -6.45
CA SER A 310 -2.12 20.72 -7.71
C SER A 310 -2.84 20.13 -8.93
N GLU A 311 -2.67 20.79 -10.09
CA GLU A 311 -3.15 20.29 -11.40
C GLU A 311 -2.52 18.94 -11.76
N VAL A 312 -1.28 18.68 -11.31
CA VAL A 312 -0.57 17.43 -11.54
C VAL A 312 -1.29 16.26 -10.88
N PHE A 313 -1.70 16.42 -9.61
CA PHE A 313 -2.49 15.39 -8.91
C PHE A 313 -3.91 15.32 -9.45
N GLU A 314 -4.48 16.42 -9.89
CA GLU A 314 -5.82 16.44 -10.52
C GLU A 314 -5.82 15.70 -11.87
N ASP A 315 -4.77 15.81 -12.69
CA ASP A 315 -4.60 15.02 -13.91
C ASP A 315 -4.60 13.52 -13.61
N PHE A 316 -3.90 13.09 -12.55
CA PHE A 316 -3.94 11.70 -12.11
C PHE A 316 -5.35 11.25 -11.69
N ARG A 317 -6.08 12.07 -10.91
CA ARG A 317 -7.46 11.79 -10.47
C ARG A 317 -8.45 11.72 -11.61
N ASN A 318 -8.23 12.46 -12.68
CA ASN A 318 -9.08 12.47 -13.86
C ASN A 318 -9.13 11.11 -14.57
N HIS A 319 -8.09 10.28 -14.40
CA HIS A 319 -8.14 8.89 -14.87
C HIS A 319 -9.33 8.14 -14.24
N PHE A 320 -9.50 8.23 -12.92
CA PHE A 320 -10.60 7.55 -12.22
C PHE A 320 -11.97 8.06 -12.61
N ARG A 321 -12.09 9.37 -12.90
CA ARG A 321 -13.35 10.00 -13.32
C ARG A 321 -13.74 9.65 -14.74
N ASN A 322 -12.78 9.39 -15.61
CA ASN A 322 -13.01 9.28 -17.05
C ASN A 322 -12.91 7.84 -17.58
N SER A 323 -12.35 6.92 -16.81
CA SER A 323 -12.16 5.53 -17.25
C SER A 323 -13.47 4.75 -17.30
N CYS A 324 -13.58 3.89 -18.30
CA CYS A 324 -14.66 2.91 -18.45
C CYS A 324 -16.08 3.50 -18.33
N PRO A 325 -16.47 4.52 -19.13
CA PRO A 325 -17.74 5.24 -18.95
C PRO A 325 -18.98 4.35 -19.07
N GLU A 326 -18.91 3.28 -19.87
CA GLU A 326 -20.02 2.35 -20.12
C GLU A 326 -20.05 1.15 -19.16
N CYS A 327 -19.08 1.04 -18.25
CA CYS A 327 -18.98 -0.12 -17.36
C CYS A 327 -19.95 -0.02 -16.19
N LYS A 328 -20.80 -1.05 -15.99
CA LYS A 328 -21.74 -1.13 -14.85
C LYS A 328 -21.04 -1.15 -13.48
N LYS A 329 -19.78 -1.64 -13.41
CA LYS A 329 -18.96 -1.74 -12.18
C LYS A 329 -18.05 -0.51 -11.96
N ARG A 330 -18.20 0.53 -12.78
CA ARG A 330 -17.34 1.71 -12.76
C ARG A 330 -17.22 2.36 -11.38
N ASN A 331 -18.30 2.50 -10.66
CA ASN A 331 -18.31 3.16 -9.35
C ASN A 331 -17.53 2.37 -8.28
N GLN A 332 -17.35 1.07 -8.46
CA GLN A 332 -16.59 0.21 -7.57
C GLN A 332 -15.12 0.05 -7.99
N CYS A 333 -14.84 0.08 -9.32
CA CYS A 333 -13.52 -0.23 -9.88
C CYS A 333 -12.74 1.03 -10.30
N MET A 334 -13.44 2.09 -10.77
CA MET A 334 -12.86 3.34 -11.28
C MET A 334 -11.77 3.16 -12.36
N GLY A 335 -11.82 2.05 -13.12
CA GLY A 335 -10.92 1.79 -14.25
C GLY A 335 -9.58 1.15 -13.89
N GLY A 336 -9.30 0.91 -12.62
CA GLY A 336 -8.06 0.27 -12.16
C GLY A 336 -6.86 1.22 -12.13
N CYS A 337 -5.67 0.71 -12.44
CA CYS A 337 -4.41 1.46 -12.26
C CYS A 337 -4.19 2.54 -13.33
N PRO A 338 -4.00 3.84 -12.95
CA PRO A 338 -3.68 4.91 -13.89
C PRO A 338 -2.27 4.84 -14.49
N ILE A 339 -1.35 4.16 -13.80
CA ILE A 339 0.07 4.12 -14.17
C ILE A 339 0.35 2.94 -15.11
N ARG A 340 -0.24 1.78 -14.84
CA ARG A 340 0.03 0.50 -15.51
C ARG A 340 -1.28 -0.21 -15.86
N SER A 341 -1.82 0.06 -17.03
CA SER A 341 -3.07 -0.57 -17.50
C SER A 341 -2.94 -2.09 -17.70
N GLU A 342 -1.73 -2.58 -17.97
CA GLU A 342 -1.44 -4.00 -18.18
C GLU A 342 -1.64 -4.89 -16.96
N ILE A 343 -1.66 -4.31 -15.74
CA ILE A 343 -1.92 -5.08 -14.51
C ILE A 343 -3.40 -5.18 -14.16
N VAL A 344 -4.28 -4.48 -14.87
CA VAL A 344 -5.70 -4.43 -14.54
C VAL A 344 -6.36 -5.76 -14.91
N LEU A 345 -6.67 -6.55 -13.87
CA LEU A 345 -7.33 -7.85 -14.03
C LEU A 345 -8.84 -7.64 -14.22
N CYS A 346 -9.20 -7.32 -15.46
CA CYS A 346 -10.57 -7.07 -15.88
C CYS A 346 -10.85 -7.80 -17.18
N ASP A 347 -11.85 -8.69 -17.18
CA ASP A 347 -12.38 -9.32 -18.38
C ASP A 347 -13.54 -8.47 -18.93
N LYS A 348 -13.22 -7.59 -19.88
CA LYS A 348 -14.22 -6.71 -20.50
C LYS A 348 -15.34 -7.48 -21.24
N GLU A 349 -15.06 -8.67 -21.71
CA GLU A 349 -16.05 -9.51 -22.40
C GLU A 349 -17.07 -10.10 -21.41
N ARG A 350 -16.63 -10.53 -20.24
CA ARG A 350 -17.53 -10.99 -19.16
C ARG A 350 -18.44 -9.88 -18.63
N ILE A 351 -17.93 -8.66 -18.52
CA ILE A 351 -18.69 -7.52 -17.98
C ILE A 351 -19.84 -7.12 -18.91
N ASN A 352 -19.66 -7.24 -20.21
CA ASN A 352 -20.67 -6.84 -21.20
C ASN A 352 -21.76 -7.91 -21.41
N ASN A 353 -21.52 -9.16 -21.01
CA ASN A 353 -22.42 -10.30 -21.22
C ASN A 353 -23.15 -10.74 -19.93
N GLY A 354 -22.95 -10.10 -18.78
CA GLY A 354 -23.64 -10.33 -17.50
C GLY A 354 -24.50 -9.11 -17.09
#